data_5a32cf906fea05f34f4fbc1f51b43bd9
#
_entry.id   5a32cf906fea05f34f4fbc1f51b43bd9
#
_cell.length_a   1.000
_cell.length_b   1.000
_cell.length_c   1.000
_cell.angle_alpha   90.00
_cell.angle_beta   90.00
_cell.angle_gamma   90.00
#
_symmetry.space_group_name_H-M   'P 1'
#
loop_
_entity.id
_entity.type
_entity.pdbx_description
1 polymer ?
#
loop_
_entity_poly.entity_id
_entity_poly.type
_entity_poly.pdbx_seq_one_letter_code
_entity_poly.pdbx_strand_id
1 'polypeptide(L)'
;MTIEITTVADDMVVVHDHHEVRRYEGLAPAAEHFFDGVEAVTLPRPAGELLCRFATVNDVHFGEEECGKIDDDPQGPIQRSRPGEAPYPEVMNRAACREIAEIDPLHVLVKGDLTAKGTEEEFAAFEACYRGAFPDRLHVVRGNHDAYLGQNLYAEDLWIEMPGLCVALMDTTITTQTTGAFEPHQIEWLDQHAAATDVPVLVMGHHQQWVDGKRSDDYFGLHPGSSDALSDVVARRCNIIGYTAGHTHRHRVRSMPCGVPTVEIGCLKDFPGTWAEYRVYEGGVMQVVHRVSTPEALEWSERCRHLYSDFGIDYQSYALGRLDDRCFVFPERS
;
A
#
# COMPACT_ATOMS: atom_id res chain seq x y z
N MET A 1 9.85 -18.58 19.04
CA MET A 1 9.75 -17.11 19.07
C MET A 1 10.28 -16.64 17.73
N THR A 2 9.45 -16.03 16.93
CA THR A 2 9.86 -15.53 15.61
C THR A 2 9.83 -14.01 15.68
N ILE A 3 10.95 -13.44 16.10
CA ILE A 3 11.15 -11.99 16.09
C ILE A 3 11.22 -11.53 14.63
N GLU A 4 10.38 -10.59 14.25
CA GLU A 4 10.27 -10.06 12.89
C GLU A 4 10.65 -8.57 12.87
N ILE A 5 11.65 -8.22 12.06
CA ILE A 5 11.86 -6.81 11.71
C ILE A 5 10.77 -6.44 10.71
N THR A 6 9.84 -5.61 11.14
CA THR A 6 8.68 -5.25 10.30
C THR A 6 8.87 -3.92 9.57
N THR A 7 9.65 -3.01 10.16
CA THR A 7 9.91 -1.68 9.63
C THR A 7 11.36 -1.31 9.80
N VAL A 8 11.94 -0.70 8.76
CA VAL A 8 13.25 -0.05 8.81
C VAL A 8 13.17 1.29 8.10
N ALA A 9 13.63 2.35 8.77
CA ALA A 9 13.84 3.67 8.17
C ALA A 9 15.33 4.05 8.24
N ASP A 10 15.65 5.27 7.92
CA ASP A 10 17.01 5.81 8.07
C ASP A 10 17.39 6.09 9.53
N ASP A 11 16.41 6.20 10.42
CA ASP A 11 16.58 6.57 11.82
C ASP A 11 15.81 5.69 12.81
N MET A 12 15.16 4.63 12.31
CA MET A 12 14.25 3.80 13.11
C MET A 12 14.25 2.34 12.65
N VAL A 13 14.09 1.43 13.62
CA VAL A 13 13.78 0.01 13.42
C VAL A 13 12.61 -0.37 14.31
N VAL A 14 11.63 -1.11 13.76
CA VAL A 14 10.52 -1.69 14.54
C VAL A 14 10.57 -3.21 14.45
N VAL A 15 10.47 -3.84 15.59
CA VAL A 15 10.49 -5.29 15.74
C VAL A 15 9.18 -5.75 16.38
N HIS A 16 8.58 -6.77 15.80
CA HIS A 16 7.41 -7.44 16.35
C HIS A 16 7.78 -8.85 16.82
N ASP A 17 7.34 -9.20 18.02
CA ASP A 17 7.32 -10.56 18.53
C ASP A 17 5.86 -10.89 18.90
N HIS A 18 5.09 -11.33 17.89
CA HIS A 18 3.63 -11.47 17.95
C HIS A 18 2.94 -10.17 18.39
N HIS A 19 2.53 -10.09 19.67
CA HIS A 19 1.82 -8.93 20.23
C HIS A 19 2.76 -7.90 20.88
N GLU A 20 4.04 -8.20 21.02
CA GLU A 20 5.03 -7.25 21.54
C GLU A 20 5.63 -6.44 20.39
N VAL A 21 5.63 -5.12 20.57
CA VAL A 21 6.23 -4.18 19.62
C VAL A 21 7.35 -3.43 20.31
N ARG A 22 8.52 -3.43 19.69
CA ARG A 22 9.68 -2.65 20.14
C ARG A 22 10.11 -1.71 19.04
N ARG A 23 10.14 -0.44 19.37
CA ARG A 23 10.53 0.63 18.45
C ARG A 23 11.86 1.22 18.94
N TYR A 24 12.84 1.25 18.07
CA TYR A 24 14.17 1.83 18.29
C TYR A 24 14.32 3.03 17.36
N GLU A 25 14.50 4.22 17.93
CA GLU A 25 14.53 5.50 17.23
C GLU A 25 15.85 6.24 17.45
N GLY A 26 16.12 7.28 16.65
CA GLY A 26 17.33 8.07 16.73
C GLY A 26 18.58 7.33 16.29
N LEU A 27 18.40 6.32 15.42
CA LEU A 27 19.49 5.50 14.89
C LEU A 27 20.27 6.26 13.82
N ALA A 28 21.54 5.89 13.63
CA ALA A 28 22.34 6.40 12.52
C ALA A 28 21.88 5.78 11.20
N PRO A 29 21.79 6.55 10.08
CA PRO A 29 21.45 6.02 8.78
C PRO A 29 22.58 5.14 8.22
N ALA A 30 22.21 4.15 7.35
CA ALA A 30 23.11 3.20 6.70
C ALA A 30 24.05 2.49 7.69
N ALA A 31 23.57 2.15 8.89
CA ALA A 31 24.36 1.55 9.96
C ALA A 31 23.78 0.20 10.42
N GLU A 32 24.66 -0.69 10.83
CA GLU A 32 24.30 -1.97 11.43
C GLU A 32 23.94 -1.79 12.90
N HIS A 33 22.85 -2.43 13.33
CA HIS A 33 22.34 -2.39 14.68
C HIS A 33 21.97 -3.81 15.16
N PHE A 34 22.13 -4.07 16.45
CA PHE A 34 21.75 -5.32 17.07
C PHE A 34 20.73 -5.07 18.18
N PHE A 35 19.56 -5.68 18.04
CA PHE A 35 18.48 -5.60 19.01
C PHE A 35 17.98 -6.99 19.36
N ASP A 36 18.09 -7.41 20.62
CA ASP A 36 17.52 -8.67 21.12
C ASP A 36 17.94 -9.92 20.30
N GLY A 37 19.15 -9.92 19.76
CA GLY A 37 19.67 -11.03 18.94
C GLY A 37 19.28 -10.96 17.46
N VAL A 38 18.66 -9.86 17.02
CA VAL A 38 18.32 -9.60 15.63
C VAL A 38 19.19 -8.48 15.08
N GLU A 39 19.77 -8.70 13.90
CA GLU A 39 20.54 -7.71 13.16
C GLU A 39 19.62 -6.93 12.22
N ALA A 40 19.75 -5.60 12.22
CA ALA A 40 19.08 -4.71 11.30
C ALA A 40 20.04 -3.68 10.74
N VAL A 41 19.88 -3.34 9.46
CA VAL A 41 20.61 -2.25 8.82
C VAL A 41 19.62 -1.15 8.49
N THR A 42 19.86 0.06 9.02
CA THR A 42 19.04 1.23 8.71
C THR A 42 19.22 1.66 7.25
N LEU A 43 18.19 2.23 6.65
CA LEU A 43 18.27 2.73 5.28
C LEU A 43 19.26 3.90 5.15
N PRO A 44 19.89 4.07 3.99
CA PRO A 44 20.60 5.31 3.70
C PRO A 44 19.60 6.46 3.62
N ARG A 45 19.92 7.59 4.29
CA ARG A 45 19.11 8.80 4.17
C ARG A 45 19.39 9.45 2.83
N PRO A 46 18.34 9.77 2.02
CA PRO A 46 18.53 10.60 0.82
C PRO A 46 19.18 11.96 1.18
N ALA A 47 19.92 12.54 0.24
CA ALA A 47 20.64 13.78 0.47
C ALA A 47 19.68 14.97 0.69
N GLY A 48 20.16 16.00 1.38
CA GLY A 48 19.42 17.23 1.63
C GLY A 48 18.41 17.15 2.79
N GLU A 49 17.52 18.13 2.83
CA GLU A 49 16.52 18.24 3.89
C GLU A 49 15.27 17.40 3.61
N LEU A 50 14.57 16.98 4.65
CA LEU A 50 13.24 16.39 4.56
C LEU A 50 12.23 17.49 4.20
N LEU A 51 11.63 17.40 3.02
CA LEU A 51 10.69 18.39 2.50
C LEU A 51 9.26 18.17 3.00
N CYS A 52 8.81 16.92 2.96
CA CYS A 52 7.50 16.53 3.48
C CYS A 52 7.42 15.03 3.76
N ARG A 53 6.32 14.64 4.43
CA ARG A 53 5.87 13.26 4.59
C ARG A 53 4.44 13.13 4.09
N PHE A 54 4.11 11.99 3.50
CA PHE A 54 2.74 11.60 3.23
C PHE A 54 2.56 10.12 3.52
N ALA A 55 1.30 9.68 3.66
CA ALA A 55 0.99 8.31 3.97
C ALA A 55 0.08 7.68 2.91
N THR A 56 0.17 6.36 2.73
CA THR A 56 -0.78 5.60 1.92
C THR A 56 -1.30 4.39 2.67
N VAL A 57 -2.56 4.07 2.40
CA VAL A 57 -3.21 2.81 2.78
C VAL A 57 -3.92 2.22 1.59
N ASN A 58 -4.20 0.92 1.62
CA ASN A 58 -4.97 0.21 0.61
C ASN A 58 -5.64 -1.02 1.23
N ASP A 59 -6.64 -1.55 0.53
CA ASP A 59 -7.32 -2.78 0.93
C ASP A 59 -7.85 -2.67 2.37
N VAL A 60 -8.68 -1.67 2.61
CA VAL A 60 -9.22 -1.31 3.93
C VAL A 60 -10.56 -1.98 4.24
N HIS A 61 -11.34 -2.36 3.21
CA HIS A 61 -12.49 -3.24 3.19
C HIS A 61 -13.54 -2.99 4.28
N PHE A 62 -14.02 -1.76 4.46
CA PHE A 62 -15.13 -1.49 5.37
C PHE A 62 -16.34 -2.34 5.02
N GLY A 63 -16.98 -2.93 6.03
CA GLY A 63 -18.13 -3.82 5.88
C GLY A 63 -17.79 -5.29 5.66
N GLU A 64 -16.51 -5.66 5.51
CA GLU A 64 -16.13 -7.07 5.43
C GLU A 64 -16.35 -7.78 6.77
N GLU A 65 -17.05 -8.91 6.75
CA GLU A 65 -17.38 -9.68 7.94
C GLU A 65 -16.52 -10.94 8.10
N GLU A 66 -15.98 -11.45 6.99
CA GLU A 66 -15.24 -12.71 6.93
C GLU A 66 -13.98 -12.55 6.07
N CYS A 67 -12.85 -12.95 6.59
CA CYS A 67 -11.54 -12.93 5.98
C CYS A 67 -10.99 -14.34 5.83
N GLY A 68 -10.28 -14.64 4.74
CA GLY A 68 -9.69 -15.97 4.49
C GLY A 68 -10.44 -16.83 3.48
N LYS A 69 -11.36 -16.25 2.70
CA LYS A 69 -12.02 -16.91 1.56
C LYS A 69 -11.29 -16.61 0.25
N ILE A 70 -11.39 -17.53 -0.69
CA ILE A 70 -11.05 -17.33 -2.11
C ILE A 70 -12.31 -17.65 -2.91
N ASP A 71 -12.83 -16.70 -3.69
CA ASP A 71 -14.03 -16.85 -4.53
C ASP A 71 -15.23 -17.44 -3.78
N ASP A 72 -15.51 -16.98 -2.58
CA ASP A 72 -16.54 -17.50 -1.67
C ASP A 72 -16.37 -18.96 -1.24
N ASP A 73 -15.24 -19.61 -1.58
CA ASP A 73 -14.94 -20.97 -1.11
C ASP A 73 -14.81 -20.96 0.44
N PRO A 74 -15.60 -21.77 1.15
CA PRO A 74 -15.60 -21.79 2.61
C PRO A 74 -14.38 -22.48 3.23
N GLN A 75 -13.47 -23.05 2.44
CA GLN A 75 -12.23 -23.59 2.95
C GLN A 75 -11.40 -22.45 3.56
N GLY A 76 -10.77 -22.71 4.70
CA GLY A 76 -10.21 -21.64 5.49
C GLY A 76 -8.76 -21.84 5.89
N PRO A 77 -8.33 -21.27 7.03
CA PRO A 77 -9.16 -20.79 8.14
C PRO A 77 -9.88 -19.46 7.85
N ILE A 78 -11.16 -19.41 8.21
CA ILE A 78 -11.97 -18.19 8.13
C ILE A 78 -11.87 -17.45 9.45
N GLN A 79 -11.53 -16.15 9.39
CA GLN A 79 -11.49 -15.28 10.56
C GLN A 79 -12.65 -14.28 10.55
N ARG A 80 -13.18 -13.99 11.74
CA ARG A 80 -14.27 -13.04 11.98
C ARG A 80 -14.03 -12.30 13.28
N SER A 81 -14.58 -11.10 13.43
CA SER A 81 -14.72 -10.46 14.75
C SER A 81 -15.55 -11.34 15.68
N ARG A 82 -15.13 -11.46 16.94
CA ARG A 82 -15.88 -12.24 17.95
C ARG A 82 -17.13 -11.49 18.37
N PRO A 83 -18.14 -12.20 18.89
CA PRO A 83 -19.34 -11.53 19.44
C PRO A 83 -18.96 -10.48 20.50
N GLY A 84 -19.39 -9.24 20.28
CA GLY A 84 -19.10 -8.11 21.17
C GLY A 84 -17.82 -7.33 20.84
N GLU A 85 -16.97 -7.79 19.91
CA GLU A 85 -15.90 -7.00 19.34
C GLU A 85 -16.45 -6.04 18.26
N ALA A 86 -15.77 -4.91 18.06
CA ALA A 86 -16.04 -4.07 16.90
C ALA A 86 -15.67 -4.81 15.59
N PRO A 87 -16.29 -4.45 14.45
CA PRO A 87 -15.87 -4.99 13.16
C PRO A 87 -14.37 -4.81 12.94
N TYR A 88 -13.69 -5.87 12.52
CA TYR A 88 -12.23 -5.83 12.38
C TYR A 88 -11.74 -4.77 11.37
N PRO A 89 -12.44 -4.48 10.24
CA PRO A 89 -11.98 -3.39 9.39
C PRO A 89 -11.95 -2.06 10.12
N GLU A 90 -12.94 -1.80 11.00
CA GLU A 90 -12.93 -0.58 11.80
C GLU A 90 -11.80 -0.55 12.83
N VAL A 91 -11.48 -1.67 13.47
CA VAL A 91 -10.35 -1.77 14.43
C VAL A 91 -9.04 -1.46 13.73
N MET A 92 -8.77 -2.11 12.60
CA MET A 92 -7.55 -1.96 11.83
C MET A 92 -7.38 -0.54 11.28
N ASN A 93 -8.44 0.00 10.68
CA ASN A 93 -8.41 1.32 10.06
C ASN A 93 -8.29 2.45 11.09
N ARG A 94 -8.97 2.35 12.23
CA ARG A 94 -8.81 3.34 13.33
C ARG A 94 -7.40 3.30 13.92
N ALA A 95 -6.78 2.12 14.03
CA ALA A 95 -5.38 1.98 14.45
C ALA A 95 -4.45 2.70 13.47
N ALA A 96 -4.57 2.42 12.18
CA ALA A 96 -3.78 3.09 11.15
C ALA A 96 -3.98 4.61 11.14
N CYS A 97 -5.22 5.10 11.21
CA CYS A 97 -5.49 6.54 11.26
C CYS A 97 -4.80 7.23 12.45
N ARG A 98 -4.75 6.58 13.64
CA ARG A 98 -4.04 7.13 14.81
C ARG A 98 -2.54 7.21 14.56
N GLU A 99 -1.94 6.12 14.09
CA GLU A 99 -0.49 6.07 13.83
C GLU A 99 -0.07 7.02 12.70
N ILE A 100 -0.86 7.11 11.63
CA ILE A 100 -0.65 8.07 10.54
C ILE A 100 -0.73 9.52 11.05
N ALA A 101 -1.67 9.83 11.94
CA ALA A 101 -1.78 11.17 12.51
C ALA A 101 -0.55 11.56 13.34
N GLU A 102 0.15 10.60 13.96
CA GLU A 102 1.37 10.87 14.76
C GLU A 102 2.54 11.40 13.91
N ILE A 103 2.62 11.03 12.62
CA ILE A 103 3.67 11.54 11.73
C ILE A 103 3.31 12.88 11.06
N ASP A 104 2.12 13.42 11.33
CA ASP A 104 1.57 14.66 10.76
C ASP A 104 1.77 14.76 9.23
N PRO A 105 1.23 13.84 8.42
CA PRO A 105 1.49 13.79 6.99
C PRO A 105 0.83 14.97 6.27
N LEU A 106 1.48 15.45 5.22
CA LEU A 106 0.92 16.50 4.35
C LEU A 106 -0.36 16.00 3.65
N HIS A 107 -0.33 14.75 3.18
CA HIS A 107 -1.44 14.07 2.52
C HIS A 107 -1.57 12.63 3.00
N VAL A 108 -2.80 12.09 2.95
CA VAL A 108 -3.11 10.68 3.15
C VAL A 108 -3.83 10.18 1.90
N LEU A 109 -3.28 9.16 1.26
CA LEU A 109 -3.83 8.59 0.02
C LEU A 109 -4.37 7.18 0.28
N VAL A 110 -5.61 6.93 -0.12
CA VAL A 110 -6.21 5.59 -0.06
C VAL A 110 -6.31 5.02 -1.47
N LYS A 111 -5.61 3.90 -1.70
CA LYS A 111 -5.41 3.29 -3.01
C LYS A 111 -6.32 2.10 -3.25
N GLY A 112 -7.64 2.30 -3.15
CA GLY A 112 -8.64 1.32 -3.52
C GLY A 112 -8.99 0.28 -2.45
N ASP A 113 -10.05 -0.45 -2.74
CA ASP A 113 -10.73 -1.41 -1.87
C ASP A 113 -11.10 -0.79 -0.52
N LEU A 114 -11.86 0.31 -0.63
CA LEU A 114 -12.36 1.10 0.51
C LEU A 114 -13.41 0.30 1.27
N THR A 115 -14.17 -0.48 0.53
CA THR A 115 -15.38 -1.20 0.94
C THR A 115 -15.26 -2.68 0.62
N ALA A 116 -16.09 -3.52 1.23
CA ALA A 116 -16.17 -4.93 0.88
C ALA A 116 -16.98 -5.17 -0.40
N LYS A 117 -18.03 -4.36 -0.66
CA LYS A 117 -18.98 -4.57 -1.77
C LYS A 117 -19.44 -3.26 -2.45
N GLY A 118 -19.02 -2.11 -1.96
CA GLY A 118 -19.42 -0.81 -2.51
C GLY A 118 -20.84 -0.39 -2.10
N THR A 119 -21.34 -0.77 -0.94
CA THR A 119 -22.64 -0.27 -0.45
C THR A 119 -22.51 1.15 0.12
N GLU A 120 -23.63 1.87 0.19
CA GLU A 120 -23.66 3.24 0.74
C GLU A 120 -23.24 3.25 2.22
N GLU A 121 -23.61 2.23 3.00
CA GLU A 121 -23.26 2.09 4.40
C GLU A 121 -21.75 1.87 4.58
N GLU A 122 -21.14 1.05 3.72
CA GLU A 122 -19.70 0.78 3.74
C GLU A 122 -18.90 2.04 3.39
N PHE A 123 -19.30 2.77 2.34
CA PHE A 123 -18.69 4.07 2.01
C PHE A 123 -18.86 5.09 3.13
N ALA A 124 -20.03 5.14 3.77
CA ALA A 124 -20.25 6.04 4.90
C ALA A 124 -19.35 5.72 6.11
N ALA A 125 -19.09 4.43 6.37
CA ALA A 125 -18.16 3.99 7.41
C ALA A 125 -16.71 4.38 7.09
N PHE A 126 -16.27 4.18 5.83
CA PHE A 126 -14.99 4.64 5.33
C PHE A 126 -14.80 6.14 5.50
N GLU A 127 -15.77 6.95 5.03
CA GLU A 127 -15.75 8.41 5.12
C GLU A 127 -15.69 8.90 6.57
N ALA A 128 -16.49 8.29 7.45
CA ALA A 128 -16.48 8.64 8.87
C ALA A 128 -15.11 8.39 9.53
N CYS A 129 -14.41 7.34 9.11
CA CYS A 129 -13.09 7.02 9.63
C CYS A 129 -12.00 7.94 9.05
N TYR A 130 -11.81 7.93 7.73
CA TYR A 130 -10.69 8.61 7.09
C TYR A 130 -10.89 10.12 6.92
N ARG A 131 -12.05 10.54 6.44
CA ARG A 131 -12.34 11.98 6.33
C ARG A 131 -12.53 12.63 7.70
N GLY A 132 -13.01 11.87 8.68
CA GLY A 132 -13.03 12.30 10.07
C GLY A 132 -11.65 12.55 10.66
N ALA A 133 -10.66 11.73 10.29
CA ALA A 133 -9.27 11.87 10.74
C ALA A 133 -8.46 12.90 9.91
N PHE A 134 -8.71 13.00 8.60
CA PHE A 134 -7.90 13.77 7.64
C PHE A 134 -8.78 14.61 6.69
N PRO A 135 -9.61 15.54 7.18
CA PRO A 135 -10.66 16.19 6.39
C PRO A 135 -10.15 16.90 5.13
N ASP A 136 -9.01 17.58 5.23
CA ASP A 136 -8.45 18.42 4.15
C ASP A 136 -7.21 17.78 3.48
N ARG A 137 -6.82 16.58 3.90
CA ARG A 137 -5.58 15.90 3.47
C ARG A 137 -5.82 14.58 2.76
N LEU A 138 -7.09 14.14 2.69
CA LEU A 138 -7.47 12.83 2.15
C LEU A 138 -7.67 12.86 0.65
N HIS A 139 -6.97 11.97 -0.07
CA HIS A 139 -7.12 11.70 -1.48
C HIS A 139 -7.43 10.22 -1.69
N VAL A 140 -8.36 9.89 -2.56
CA VAL A 140 -8.90 8.54 -2.67
C VAL A 140 -9.09 8.15 -4.13
N VAL A 141 -8.73 6.92 -4.48
CA VAL A 141 -9.22 6.22 -5.67
C VAL A 141 -9.87 4.92 -5.26
N ARG A 142 -10.81 4.44 -6.06
CA ARG A 142 -11.51 3.18 -5.84
C ARG A 142 -10.64 1.97 -6.21
N GLY A 143 -11.00 0.80 -5.66
CA GLY A 143 -10.55 -0.52 -6.11
C GLY A 143 -11.70 -1.33 -6.70
N ASN A 144 -11.44 -2.60 -7.03
CA ASN A 144 -12.45 -3.46 -7.64
C ASN A 144 -13.64 -3.75 -6.72
N HIS A 145 -13.41 -3.90 -5.41
CA HIS A 145 -14.48 -4.11 -4.43
C HIS A 145 -15.47 -2.94 -4.37
N ASP A 146 -14.98 -1.72 -4.59
CA ASP A 146 -15.79 -0.50 -4.58
C ASP A 146 -16.72 -0.37 -5.79
N ALA A 147 -16.50 -1.17 -6.84
CA ALA A 147 -17.19 -1.09 -8.12
C ALA A 147 -17.92 -2.39 -8.54
N TYR A 148 -17.98 -3.42 -7.69
CA TYR A 148 -18.62 -4.68 -8.03
C TYR A 148 -20.12 -4.57 -8.31
N LEU A 149 -20.81 -3.63 -7.68
CA LEU A 149 -22.23 -3.37 -7.89
C LEU A 149 -22.49 -2.24 -8.92
N GLY A 150 -21.47 -1.81 -9.65
CA GLY A 150 -21.58 -0.77 -10.67
C GLY A 150 -21.41 0.66 -10.15
N GLN A 151 -20.87 0.86 -8.95
CA GLN A 151 -20.62 2.18 -8.38
C GLN A 151 -19.49 2.92 -9.11
N ASN A 152 -19.55 4.25 -9.07
CA ASN A 152 -18.60 5.13 -9.73
C ASN A 152 -18.02 6.21 -8.81
N LEU A 153 -18.06 5.99 -7.49
CA LEU A 153 -17.40 6.87 -6.52
C LEU A 153 -15.88 6.71 -6.61
N TYR A 154 -15.16 7.82 -6.49
CA TYR A 154 -13.68 7.86 -6.53
C TYR A 154 -13.03 7.29 -7.81
N ALA A 155 -13.73 7.43 -8.94
CA ALA A 155 -13.28 6.97 -10.27
C ALA A 155 -12.42 8.01 -11.02
N GLU A 156 -12.01 9.09 -10.38
CA GLU A 156 -11.23 10.17 -10.99
C GLU A 156 -9.75 10.01 -10.72
N ASP A 157 -8.93 10.27 -11.76
CA ASP A 157 -7.47 10.39 -11.60
C ASP A 157 -7.14 11.71 -10.91
N LEU A 158 -6.20 11.68 -9.96
CA LEU A 158 -5.79 12.84 -9.18
C LEU A 158 -4.31 13.14 -9.39
N TRP A 159 -3.99 14.42 -9.66
CA TRP A 159 -2.63 14.93 -9.64
C TRP A 159 -2.40 15.69 -8.35
N ILE A 160 -1.48 15.22 -7.51
CA ILE A 160 -1.23 15.75 -6.17
C ILE A 160 0.19 16.31 -6.14
N GLU A 161 0.31 17.62 -6.02
CA GLU A 161 1.59 18.32 -5.91
C GLU A 161 1.99 18.48 -4.45
N MET A 162 3.25 18.18 -4.16
CA MET A 162 3.82 18.39 -2.83
C MET A 162 5.29 18.83 -2.94
N PRO A 163 5.91 19.37 -1.88
CA PRO A 163 7.31 19.75 -1.92
C PRO A 163 8.20 18.57 -2.35
N GLY A 164 8.88 18.70 -3.50
CA GLY A 164 9.84 17.75 -4.03
C GLY A 164 9.26 16.51 -4.72
N LEU A 165 7.94 16.38 -4.85
CA LEU A 165 7.30 15.22 -5.48
C LEU A 165 5.92 15.59 -6.04
N CYS A 166 5.56 14.97 -7.17
CA CYS A 166 4.17 14.85 -7.60
C CYS A 166 3.70 13.40 -7.49
N VAL A 167 2.44 13.19 -7.13
CA VAL A 167 1.82 11.86 -7.16
C VAL A 167 0.67 11.87 -8.18
N ALA A 168 0.73 10.92 -9.13
CA ALA A 168 -0.38 10.58 -10.00
C ALA A 168 -1.15 9.42 -9.37
N LEU A 169 -2.25 9.70 -8.67
CA LEU A 169 -3.13 8.70 -8.07
C LEU A 169 -4.24 8.38 -9.05
N MET A 170 -4.20 7.18 -9.67
CA MET A 170 -4.98 6.84 -10.86
C MET A 170 -5.98 5.71 -10.59
N ASP A 171 -7.20 5.86 -11.09
CA ASP A 171 -8.20 4.79 -11.09
C ASP A 171 -7.81 3.71 -12.10
N THR A 172 -7.62 2.49 -11.61
CA THR A 172 -7.30 1.33 -12.42
C THR A 172 -8.45 0.33 -12.51
N THR A 173 -9.63 0.71 -11.99
CA THR A 173 -10.74 -0.22 -11.79
C THR A 173 -11.59 -0.36 -13.05
N ILE A 174 -11.78 -1.60 -13.49
CA ILE A 174 -12.81 -1.96 -14.46
C ILE A 174 -14.07 -2.32 -13.67
N THR A 175 -15.12 -1.52 -13.84
CA THR A 175 -16.40 -1.72 -13.12
C THR A 175 -16.91 -3.16 -13.29
N THR A 176 -17.29 -3.80 -12.20
CA THR A 176 -17.77 -5.19 -12.09
C THR A 176 -16.72 -6.29 -12.36
N GLN A 177 -15.43 -5.94 -12.45
CA GLN A 177 -14.35 -6.91 -12.65
C GLN A 177 -13.33 -6.86 -11.52
N THR A 178 -12.62 -7.96 -11.31
CA THR A 178 -11.52 -8.04 -10.33
C THR A 178 -10.20 -7.54 -10.92
N THR A 179 -10.06 -7.61 -12.26
CA THR A 179 -8.88 -7.13 -12.98
C THR A 179 -8.94 -5.63 -13.19
N GLY A 180 -7.78 -5.02 -13.44
CA GLY A 180 -7.66 -3.58 -13.68
C GLY A 180 -7.12 -3.24 -15.06
N ALA A 181 -7.36 -2.00 -15.48
CA ALA A 181 -6.79 -1.44 -16.70
C ALA A 181 -6.60 0.07 -16.58
N PHE A 182 -5.75 0.61 -17.44
CA PHE A 182 -5.75 2.03 -17.78
C PHE A 182 -6.44 2.23 -19.13
N GLU A 183 -7.32 3.20 -19.20
CA GLU A 183 -7.85 3.69 -20.45
C GLU A 183 -6.79 4.51 -21.21
N PRO A 184 -6.80 4.55 -22.54
CA PRO A 184 -5.81 5.29 -23.32
C PRO A 184 -5.68 6.77 -22.92
N HIS A 185 -6.77 7.43 -22.57
CA HIS A 185 -6.78 8.83 -22.15
C HIS A 185 -6.06 9.06 -20.80
N GLN A 186 -6.08 8.06 -19.88
CA GLN A 186 -5.37 8.13 -18.60
C GLN A 186 -3.86 8.05 -18.82
N ILE A 187 -3.41 7.19 -19.73
CA ILE A 187 -2.00 7.08 -20.11
C ILE A 187 -1.50 8.37 -20.75
N GLU A 188 -2.31 8.98 -21.62
CA GLU A 188 -2.01 10.27 -22.22
C GLU A 188 -1.96 11.40 -21.17
N TRP A 189 -2.91 11.40 -20.24
CA TRP A 189 -2.98 12.33 -19.12
C TRP A 189 -1.71 12.22 -18.25
N LEU A 190 -1.28 11.00 -17.88
CA LEU A 190 -0.05 10.77 -17.13
C LEU A 190 1.17 11.30 -17.89
N ASP A 191 1.28 10.98 -19.18
CA ASP A 191 2.41 11.41 -20.02
C ASP A 191 2.51 12.94 -20.11
N GLN A 192 1.35 13.64 -20.26
CA GLN A 192 1.28 15.10 -20.33
C GLN A 192 1.68 15.75 -18.99
N HIS A 193 1.15 15.25 -17.87
CA HIS A 193 1.46 15.81 -16.55
C HIS A 193 2.92 15.57 -16.16
N ALA A 194 3.45 14.37 -16.41
CA ALA A 194 4.86 14.08 -16.18
C ALA A 194 5.79 14.92 -17.07
N ALA A 195 5.37 15.27 -18.29
CA ALA A 195 6.13 16.16 -19.18
C ALA A 195 6.13 17.63 -18.71
N ALA A 196 5.14 18.03 -17.93
CA ALA A 196 4.95 19.41 -17.48
C ALA A 196 5.65 19.74 -16.16
N THR A 197 6.30 18.76 -15.53
CA THR A 197 7.02 18.96 -14.26
C THR A 197 8.45 18.45 -14.31
N ASP A 198 9.35 19.14 -13.60
CA ASP A 198 10.74 18.73 -13.44
C ASP A 198 11.00 17.95 -12.14
N VAL A 199 10.00 17.90 -11.23
CA VAL A 199 10.15 17.13 -9.99
C VAL A 199 9.83 15.64 -10.23
N PRO A 200 10.34 14.73 -9.37
CA PRO A 200 9.97 13.33 -9.43
C PRO A 200 8.46 13.11 -9.39
N VAL A 201 8.02 12.08 -10.08
CA VAL A 201 6.60 11.64 -10.13
C VAL A 201 6.50 10.21 -9.64
N LEU A 202 5.64 9.95 -8.66
CA LEU A 202 5.29 8.62 -8.20
C LEU A 202 3.87 8.28 -8.66
N VAL A 203 3.73 7.25 -9.47
CA VAL A 203 2.43 6.80 -9.95
C VAL A 203 1.85 5.78 -8.98
N MET A 204 0.57 5.93 -8.64
CA MET A 204 -0.12 5.06 -7.71
C MET A 204 -1.47 4.63 -8.29
N GLY A 205 -1.85 3.38 -8.05
CA GLY A 205 -3.15 2.84 -8.40
C GLY A 205 -3.52 1.69 -7.48
N HIS A 206 -4.66 1.04 -7.73
CA HIS A 206 -5.07 -0.11 -6.92
C HIS A 206 -4.43 -1.41 -7.42
N HIS A 207 -4.55 -1.73 -8.70
CA HIS A 207 -4.12 -3.01 -9.26
C HIS A 207 -2.62 -3.03 -9.56
N GLN A 208 -1.95 -4.15 -9.21
CA GLN A 208 -0.53 -4.35 -9.48
C GLN A 208 -0.27 -4.49 -10.98
N GLN A 209 0.91 -4.02 -11.39
CA GLN A 209 1.35 -4.13 -12.77
C GLN A 209 1.69 -5.58 -13.16
N TRP A 210 1.29 -6.00 -14.36
CA TRP A 210 1.83 -7.21 -14.95
C TRP A 210 3.27 -6.95 -15.40
N VAL A 211 4.21 -7.76 -14.95
CA VAL A 211 5.64 -7.63 -15.28
C VAL A 211 6.20 -8.93 -15.83
N ASP A 212 5.71 -10.08 -15.35
CA ASP A 212 6.19 -11.41 -15.72
C ASP A 212 5.03 -12.42 -15.72
N GLY A 213 5.31 -13.61 -16.22
CA GLY A 213 4.34 -14.69 -16.27
C GLY A 213 3.58 -14.79 -17.61
N LYS A 214 2.52 -15.57 -17.63
CA LYS A 214 1.69 -15.77 -18.83
C LYS A 214 0.84 -14.53 -19.09
N ARG A 215 0.94 -13.96 -20.29
CA ARG A 215 0.07 -12.85 -20.72
C ARG A 215 -1.36 -13.36 -20.88
N SER A 216 -2.27 -12.70 -20.18
CA SER A 216 -3.71 -12.99 -20.23
C SER A 216 -4.47 -11.76 -19.76
N ASP A 217 -5.61 -11.46 -20.41
CA ASP A 217 -6.50 -10.39 -19.95
C ASP A 217 -7.28 -10.80 -18.70
N ASP A 218 -7.26 -12.08 -18.33
CA ASP A 218 -7.75 -12.57 -17.04
C ASP A 218 -6.67 -12.47 -15.93
N TYR A 219 -5.58 -11.72 -16.16
CA TYR A 219 -4.53 -11.54 -15.18
C TYR A 219 -5.07 -10.79 -13.96
N PHE A 220 -4.84 -11.35 -12.79
CA PHE A 220 -5.20 -10.73 -11.53
C PHE A 220 -4.31 -9.50 -11.27
N GLY A 221 -4.75 -8.35 -11.77
CA GLY A 221 -4.05 -7.07 -11.75
C GLY A 221 -4.32 -6.27 -13.03
N LEU A 222 -3.41 -5.37 -13.39
CA LEU A 222 -3.50 -4.60 -14.64
C LEU A 222 -3.38 -5.52 -15.86
N HIS A 223 -4.27 -5.37 -16.81
CA HIS A 223 -4.17 -6.04 -18.11
C HIS A 223 -2.77 -5.84 -18.70
N PRO A 224 -2.21 -6.86 -19.39
CA PRO A 224 -0.87 -6.76 -19.96
C PRO A 224 -0.68 -5.55 -20.88
N GLY A 225 -1.69 -5.19 -21.67
CA GLY A 225 -1.65 -3.99 -22.53
C GLY A 225 -1.54 -2.68 -21.75
N SER A 226 -2.26 -2.54 -20.64
CA SER A 226 -2.16 -1.38 -19.75
C SER A 226 -0.81 -1.34 -19.03
N SER A 227 -0.28 -2.50 -18.63
CA SER A 227 1.04 -2.61 -18.03
C SER A 227 2.16 -2.22 -19.00
N ASP A 228 2.04 -2.60 -20.28
CA ASP A 228 2.98 -2.18 -21.32
C ASP A 228 2.90 -0.66 -21.55
N ALA A 229 1.69 -0.11 -21.69
CA ALA A 229 1.48 1.32 -21.90
C ALA A 229 2.05 2.17 -20.74
N LEU A 230 1.86 1.72 -19.49
CA LEU A 230 2.49 2.35 -18.32
C LEU A 230 4.02 2.28 -18.42
N SER A 231 4.58 1.11 -18.75
CA SER A 231 6.02 0.92 -18.90
C SER A 231 6.61 1.81 -19.98
N ASP A 232 5.89 2.02 -21.08
CA ASP A 232 6.31 2.89 -22.19
C ASP A 232 6.36 4.37 -21.77
N VAL A 233 5.37 4.85 -20.99
CA VAL A 233 5.41 6.21 -20.43
C VAL A 233 6.57 6.34 -19.46
N VAL A 234 6.73 5.40 -18.54
CA VAL A 234 7.82 5.41 -17.55
C VAL A 234 9.20 5.38 -18.23
N ALA A 235 9.35 4.65 -19.33
CA ALA A 235 10.59 4.63 -20.09
C ALA A 235 10.92 5.97 -20.77
N ARG A 236 9.89 6.71 -21.22
CA ARG A 236 10.05 8.02 -21.86
C ARG A 236 10.22 9.18 -20.87
N ARG A 237 9.67 9.06 -19.65
CA ARG A 237 9.67 10.10 -18.63
C ARG A 237 10.62 9.74 -17.50
N CYS A 238 11.85 10.27 -17.57
CA CYS A 238 12.89 9.96 -16.58
C CYS A 238 12.57 10.49 -15.17
N ASN A 239 11.61 11.40 -15.02
CA ASN A 239 11.14 11.87 -13.73
C ASN A 239 10.10 10.94 -13.07
N ILE A 240 9.54 9.93 -13.75
CA ILE A 240 8.67 8.93 -13.09
C ILE A 240 9.56 7.91 -12.38
N ILE A 241 9.52 7.87 -11.04
CA ILE A 241 10.43 7.09 -10.20
C ILE A 241 9.89 5.73 -9.77
N GLY A 242 8.59 5.47 -9.91
CA GLY A 242 7.97 4.22 -9.50
C GLY A 242 6.48 4.14 -9.80
N TYR A 243 5.95 2.91 -9.69
CA TYR A 243 4.52 2.63 -9.61
C TYR A 243 4.23 1.86 -8.33
N THR A 244 3.20 2.23 -7.56
CA THR A 244 2.81 1.50 -6.35
C THR A 244 1.34 1.11 -6.38
N ALA A 245 1.04 -0.10 -5.90
CA ALA A 245 -0.31 -0.68 -5.92
C ALA A 245 -0.63 -1.42 -4.61
N GLY A 246 -1.90 -1.79 -4.44
CA GLY A 246 -2.44 -2.69 -3.42
C GLY A 246 -2.90 -4.03 -4.03
N HIS A 247 -4.15 -4.40 -3.77
CA HIS A 247 -4.92 -5.49 -4.38
C HIS A 247 -4.43 -6.92 -4.06
N THR A 248 -3.13 -7.15 -4.05
CA THR A 248 -2.55 -8.49 -3.84
C THR A 248 -2.40 -8.88 -2.38
N HIS A 249 -2.66 -7.96 -1.45
CA HIS A 249 -2.47 -8.13 -0.01
C HIS A 249 -1.06 -8.59 0.40
N ARG A 250 -0.04 -8.25 -0.39
CA ARG A 250 1.36 -8.62 -0.11
C ARG A 250 2.32 -7.46 -0.35
N HIS A 251 3.50 -7.59 0.22
CA HIS A 251 4.62 -6.73 -0.13
C HIS A 251 5.51 -7.40 -1.17
N ARG A 252 5.77 -6.70 -2.26
CA ARG A 252 6.69 -7.16 -3.30
C ARG A 252 7.20 -6.00 -4.13
N VAL A 253 8.51 -5.94 -4.36
CA VAL A 253 9.14 -5.03 -5.32
C VAL A 253 9.63 -5.83 -6.52
N ARG A 254 9.29 -5.35 -7.71
CA ARG A 254 9.78 -5.84 -8.99
C ARG A 254 10.28 -4.67 -9.81
N SER A 255 10.94 -4.93 -10.92
CA SER A 255 11.40 -3.86 -11.83
C SER A 255 10.67 -3.94 -13.16
N MET A 256 10.25 -2.80 -13.68
CA MET A 256 9.82 -2.66 -15.06
C MET A 256 11.03 -2.93 -16.00
N PRO A 257 10.81 -3.17 -17.30
CA PRO A 257 11.89 -3.36 -18.25
C PRO A 257 12.92 -2.21 -18.29
N CYS A 258 12.51 -1.00 -17.97
CA CYS A 258 13.39 0.19 -17.87
C CYS A 258 14.12 0.31 -16.51
N GLY A 259 14.00 -0.68 -15.62
CA GLY A 259 14.65 -0.69 -14.30
C GLY A 259 13.90 0.07 -13.20
N VAL A 260 12.79 0.72 -13.49
CA VAL A 260 11.98 1.44 -12.51
C VAL A 260 11.19 0.47 -11.64
N PRO A 261 11.14 0.68 -10.31
CA PRO A 261 10.42 -0.21 -9.42
C PRO A 261 8.90 -0.16 -9.63
N THR A 262 8.28 -1.34 -9.58
CA THR A 262 6.85 -1.54 -9.41
C THR A 262 6.61 -2.28 -8.10
N VAL A 263 5.78 -1.71 -7.23
CA VAL A 263 5.69 -2.03 -5.81
C VAL A 263 4.27 -2.48 -5.49
N GLU A 264 4.16 -3.62 -4.85
CA GLU A 264 2.92 -4.10 -4.25
C GLU A 264 3.02 -3.86 -2.73
N ILE A 265 2.03 -3.21 -2.13
CA ILE A 265 1.97 -2.92 -0.70
C ILE A 265 0.87 -3.78 -0.08
N GLY A 266 1.19 -4.44 1.03
CA GLY A 266 0.28 -5.30 1.77
C GLY A 266 -0.96 -4.55 2.25
N CYS A 267 -2.02 -5.31 2.51
CA CYS A 267 -3.30 -4.76 2.94
C CYS A 267 -3.28 -4.25 4.38
N LEU A 268 -4.25 -3.40 4.72
CA LEU A 268 -4.45 -2.96 6.09
C LEU A 268 -5.38 -3.90 6.87
N LYS A 269 -6.38 -4.50 6.23
CA LYS A 269 -7.49 -5.22 6.89
C LYS A 269 -7.12 -6.48 7.66
N ASP A 270 -6.04 -7.17 7.27
CA ASP A 270 -5.65 -8.46 7.86
C ASP A 270 -4.13 -8.53 8.17
N PHE A 271 -3.46 -9.67 8.00
CA PHE A 271 -2.03 -9.80 8.24
C PHE A 271 -1.22 -9.33 7.02
N PRO A 272 -0.16 -8.52 7.21
CA PRO A 272 0.38 -8.03 8.48
C PRO A 272 -0.32 -6.78 9.03
N GLY A 273 -1.26 -6.17 8.32
CA GLY A 273 -1.94 -4.95 8.72
C GLY A 273 -1.03 -3.74 8.58
N THR A 274 -0.89 -3.20 7.35
CA THR A 274 0.15 -2.22 7.07
C THR A 274 -0.36 -0.96 6.41
N TRP A 275 0.39 0.12 6.64
CA TRP A 275 0.32 1.37 5.91
C TRP A 275 1.72 1.83 5.54
N ALA A 276 1.88 2.68 4.55
CA ALA A 276 3.19 3.15 4.11
C ALA A 276 3.37 4.66 4.35
N GLU A 277 4.49 5.04 4.95
CA GLU A 277 5.03 6.40 5.02
C GLU A 277 5.96 6.62 3.83
N TYR A 278 5.84 7.77 3.21
CA TYR A 278 6.80 8.26 2.23
C TYR A 278 7.48 9.50 2.79
N ARG A 279 8.80 9.46 2.87
CA ARG A 279 9.66 10.59 3.26
C ARG A 279 10.27 11.18 2.02
N VAL A 280 9.90 12.43 1.69
CA VAL A 280 10.39 13.15 0.51
C VAL A 280 11.53 14.06 0.95
N TYR A 281 12.73 13.80 0.46
CA TYR A 281 13.92 14.60 0.68
C TYR A 281 14.27 15.34 -0.61
N GLU A 282 15.16 16.36 -0.52
CA GLU A 282 15.67 17.04 -1.71
C GLU A 282 16.35 16.09 -2.69
N GLY A 283 17.04 15.06 -2.20
CA GLY A 283 17.78 14.08 -3.01
C GLY A 283 17.09 12.72 -3.17
N GLY A 284 15.78 12.59 -2.94
CA GLY A 284 15.08 11.33 -3.19
C GLY A 284 13.90 11.05 -2.30
N VAL A 285 13.26 9.92 -2.54
CA VAL A 285 12.05 9.47 -1.84
C VAL A 285 12.31 8.13 -1.16
N MET A 286 11.97 8.02 0.10
CA MET A 286 12.06 6.80 0.90
C MET A 286 10.66 6.28 1.20
N GLN A 287 10.40 5.00 0.93
CA GLN A 287 9.21 4.28 1.38
C GLN A 287 9.53 3.54 2.68
N VAL A 288 8.68 3.70 3.68
CA VAL A 288 8.75 3.01 4.98
C VAL A 288 7.39 2.40 5.29
N VAL A 289 7.29 1.08 5.27
CA VAL A 289 6.06 0.39 5.63
C VAL A 289 6.01 0.18 7.13
N HIS A 290 4.90 0.54 7.74
CA HIS A 290 4.59 0.35 9.14
C HIS A 290 3.54 -0.74 9.29
N ARG A 291 3.73 -1.63 10.26
CA ARG A 291 2.71 -2.54 10.73
C ARG A 291 1.94 -1.88 11.87
N VAL A 292 0.60 -1.94 11.84
CA VAL A 292 -0.22 -1.43 12.95
C VAL A 292 0.16 -2.08 14.28
N SER A 293 0.22 -1.28 15.33
CA SER A 293 0.83 -1.67 16.61
C SER A 293 -0.10 -1.52 17.82
N THR A 294 -1.38 -1.13 17.61
CA THR A 294 -2.34 -1.11 18.74
C THR A 294 -2.69 -2.54 19.16
N PRO A 295 -2.90 -2.81 20.47
CA PRO A 295 -3.14 -4.17 20.96
C PRO A 295 -4.27 -4.90 20.25
N GLU A 296 -5.39 -4.23 20.01
CA GLU A 296 -6.57 -4.83 19.36
C GLU A 296 -6.29 -5.16 17.89
N ALA A 297 -5.60 -4.27 17.17
CA ALA A 297 -5.23 -4.48 15.77
C ALA A 297 -4.19 -5.60 15.64
N LEU A 298 -3.22 -5.68 16.54
CA LEU A 298 -2.25 -6.77 16.58
C LEU A 298 -2.92 -8.11 16.88
N GLU A 299 -3.85 -8.17 17.84
CA GLU A 299 -4.59 -9.40 18.13
C GLU A 299 -5.33 -9.91 16.90
N TRP A 300 -6.01 -9.03 16.17
CA TRP A 300 -6.69 -9.38 14.94
C TRP A 300 -5.69 -9.83 13.86
N SER A 301 -4.69 -9.02 13.57
CA SER A 301 -3.68 -9.29 12.54
C SER A 301 -2.95 -10.62 12.79
N GLU A 302 -2.58 -10.93 14.04
CA GLU A 302 -1.96 -12.22 14.39
C GLU A 302 -2.91 -13.41 14.17
N ARG A 303 -4.20 -13.26 14.38
CA ARG A 303 -5.20 -14.31 14.04
C ARG A 303 -5.24 -14.59 12.54
N CYS A 304 -4.93 -13.59 11.72
CA CYS A 304 -4.91 -13.68 10.27
C CYS A 304 -3.59 -14.19 9.68
N ARG A 305 -2.56 -14.43 10.48
CA ARG A 305 -1.21 -14.81 10.04
C ARG A 305 -1.18 -16.04 9.13
N HIS A 306 -2.09 -16.97 9.32
CA HIS A 306 -2.14 -18.24 8.60
C HIS A 306 -3.40 -18.40 7.76
N LEU A 307 -4.01 -17.29 7.29
CA LEU A 307 -5.08 -17.34 6.30
C LEU A 307 -4.67 -18.19 5.08
N TYR A 308 -5.63 -18.79 4.42
CA TYR A 308 -5.44 -19.56 3.20
C TYR A 308 -4.53 -20.80 3.32
N SER A 309 -4.18 -21.23 4.56
CA SER A 309 -3.33 -22.43 4.75
C SER A 309 -3.98 -23.69 4.22
N ASP A 310 -5.31 -23.80 4.25
CA ASP A 310 -6.06 -24.95 3.73
C ASP A 310 -6.02 -25.00 2.19
N PHE A 311 -5.67 -23.91 1.52
CA PHE A 311 -5.35 -23.85 0.09
C PHE A 311 -3.86 -24.09 -0.18
N GLY A 312 -3.05 -24.40 0.84
CA GLY A 312 -1.61 -24.62 0.73
C GLY A 312 -0.77 -23.35 0.57
N ILE A 313 -1.31 -22.21 0.96
CA ILE A 313 -0.62 -20.90 0.88
C ILE A 313 0.09 -20.62 2.23
N ASP A 314 1.40 -20.38 2.20
CA ASP A 314 2.12 -19.77 3.32
C ASP A 314 1.85 -18.24 3.31
N TYR A 315 0.71 -17.89 3.93
CA TYR A 315 0.23 -16.49 3.89
C TYR A 315 1.15 -15.54 4.63
N GLN A 316 1.79 -15.98 5.71
CA GLN A 316 2.77 -15.17 6.42
C GLN A 316 3.91 -14.72 5.50
N SER A 317 4.55 -15.67 4.83
CA SER A 317 5.64 -15.35 3.88
C SER A 317 5.14 -14.56 2.68
N TYR A 318 3.96 -14.91 2.18
CA TYR A 318 3.34 -14.23 1.04
C TYR A 318 3.04 -12.77 1.34
N ALA A 319 2.33 -12.47 2.44
CA ALA A 319 1.86 -11.14 2.76
C ALA A 319 2.98 -10.23 3.28
N LEU A 320 3.87 -10.78 4.14
CA LEU A 320 4.96 -10.00 4.71
C LEU A 320 6.03 -9.63 3.68
N GLY A 321 6.31 -10.51 2.71
CA GLY A 321 7.41 -10.31 1.77
C GLY A 321 8.77 -10.15 2.47
N ARG A 322 9.76 -9.65 1.75
CA ARG A 322 11.08 -9.34 2.32
C ARG A 322 11.08 -7.93 2.90
N LEU A 323 12.08 -7.61 3.71
CA LEU A 323 12.22 -6.28 4.30
C LEU A 323 12.45 -5.19 3.23
N ASP A 324 13.24 -5.51 2.20
CA ASP A 324 13.49 -4.64 1.06
C ASP A 324 12.31 -4.54 0.05
N ASP A 325 11.29 -5.38 0.19
CA ASP A 325 9.99 -5.20 -0.47
C ASP A 325 9.13 -4.13 0.24
N ARG A 326 9.42 -3.85 1.51
CA ARG A 326 8.65 -2.92 2.35
C ARG A 326 9.30 -1.56 2.53
N CYS A 327 10.60 -1.56 2.80
CA CYS A 327 11.33 -0.36 3.20
C CYS A 327 12.57 -0.18 2.32
N PHE A 328 12.59 0.89 1.55
CA PHE A 328 13.69 1.19 0.61
C PHE A 328 13.66 2.66 0.17
N VAL A 329 14.75 3.08 -0.45
CA VAL A 329 14.85 4.37 -1.13
C VAL A 329 14.63 4.14 -2.62
N PHE A 330 13.73 4.92 -3.25
CA PHE A 330 13.54 4.86 -4.69
C PHE A 330 14.84 5.22 -5.40
N PRO A 331 15.26 4.46 -6.42
CA PRO A 331 16.50 4.74 -7.13
C PRO A 331 16.41 6.07 -7.88
N GLU A 332 17.49 6.85 -7.83
CA GLU A 332 17.64 8.02 -8.68
C GLU A 332 17.61 7.61 -10.15
N ARG A 333 16.95 8.42 -10.97
CA ARG A 333 16.96 8.26 -12.43
C ARG A 333 17.78 9.38 -13.05
N SER A 334 18.85 9.00 -13.72
CA SER A 334 19.72 9.91 -14.49
C SER A 334 19.23 10.10 -15.91
#